data_284be1d5248cdcaa0a289635d37c9dc9
#
_entry.id   284be1d5248cdcaa0a289635d37c9dc9
#
_cell.length_a   1.000
_cell.length_b   1.000
_cell.length_c   1.000
_cell.angle_alpha   90.00
_cell.angle_beta   90.00
_cell.angle_gamma   90.00
#
_symmetry.space_group_name_H-M   'P 1'
#
loop_
_entity.id
_entity.type
_entity.pdbx_description
1 polymer ?
#
loop_
_entity_poly.entity_id
_entity_poly.type
_entity_poly.pdbx_seq_one_letter_code
_entity_poly.pdbx_strand_id
1 'polypeptide(L)'
;MSKGVHRITIKGSYDQKRELEDVFVIGNFAVDMSGNISREKEILHTGDWSMQGYVNYPGGMIYQYKVPQLISDKQVLLHLGEWRGTLLKVRVNGKEAGFHFEKK
;
A
#
# COMPACT_ATOMS: atom_id res chain seq x y z
N MET A 1 -2.69 3.68 20.86
CA MET A 1 -3.78 2.75 21.28
C MET A 1 -3.15 1.50 21.86
N SER A 2 -3.58 1.06 23.03
CA SER A 2 -3.06 -0.16 23.65
C SER A 2 -3.57 -1.40 22.90
N LYS A 3 -2.88 -2.53 23.13
CA LYS A 3 -3.26 -3.80 22.53
C LYS A 3 -4.60 -4.29 23.10
N GLY A 4 -5.45 -4.86 22.27
CA GLY A 4 -6.73 -5.45 22.66
C GLY A 4 -7.91 -4.94 21.83
N VAL A 5 -9.10 -5.26 22.29
CA VAL A 5 -10.33 -4.82 21.66
C VAL A 5 -10.74 -3.47 22.23
N HIS A 6 -10.99 -2.52 21.36
CA HIS A 6 -11.41 -1.17 21.72
C HIS A 6 -12.78 -0.88 21.13
N ARG A 7 -13.60 -0.19 21.89
CA ARG A 7 -14.92 0.26 21.44
C ARG A 7 -14.92 1.78 21.38
N ILE A 8 -15.26 2.31 20.23
CA ILE A 8 -15.46 3.74 20.03
C ILE A 8 -16.94 3.97 19.83
N THR A 9 -17.51 4.86 20.63
CA THR A 9 -18.92 5.20 20.52
C THR A 9 -19.07 6.68 20.24
N ILE A 10 -19.83 7.01 19.21
CA ILE A 10 -20.17 8.38 18.86
C ILE A 10 -21.66 8.53 19.01
N LYS A 11 -22.08 9.48 19.85
CA LYS A 11 -23.50 9.77 20.09
C LYS A 11 -23.83 11.17 19.62
N GLY A 12 -24.99 11.29 19.00
CA GLY A 12 -25.49 12.58 18.55
C GLY A 12 -26.98 12.51 18.29
N SER A 13 -27.59 13.67 18.19
CA SER A 13 -28.99 13.76 17.78
C SER A 13 -29.07 13.91 16.29
N TYR A 14 -29.87 13.07 15.65
CA TYR A 14 -30.12 13.16 14.21
C TYR A 14 -31.18 14.20 13.92
N ASP A 15 -30.92 15.06 12.94
CA ASP A 15 -31.92 15.95 12.37
C ASP A 15 -31.70 16.04 10.84
N GLN A 16 -32.64 16.70 10.13
CA GLN A 16 -32.57 16.78 8.67
C GLN A 16 -31.41 17.61 8.13
N LYS A 17 -30.74 18.39 8.97
CA LYS A 17 -29.62 19.24 8.59
C LYS A 17 -28.28 18.54 8.82
N ARG A 18 -28.27 17.37 9.44
CA ARG A 18 -27.04 16.63 9.75
C ARG A 18 -26.86 15.49 8.77
N GLU A 19 -25.65 15.37 8.25
CA GLU A 19 -25.28 14.27 7.41
C GLU A 19 -24.75 13.11 8.25
N LEU A 20 -25.11 11.90 7.83
CA LEU A 20 -24.55 10.67 8.39
C LEU A 20 -23.51 10.15 7.40
N GLU A 21 -22.27 10.24 7.80
CA GLU A 21 -21.15 9.73 7.02
C GLU A 21 -20.48 8.59 7.76
N ASP A 22 -19.78 7.76 7.01
CA ASP A 22 -18.99 6.68 7.59
C ASP A 22 -17.85 7.22 8.43
N VAL A 23 -17.55 6.53 9.52
CA VAL A 23 -16.44 6.89 10.41
C VAL A 23 -15.24 6.01 10.08
N PHE A 24 -14.09 6.63 9.93
CA PHE A 24 -12.85 5.94 9.58
C PHE A 24 -11.79 6.14 10.66
N VAL A 25 -11.02 5.10 10.89
CA VAL A 25 -9.80 5.19 11.70
C VAL A 25 -8.62 5.29 10.74
N ILE A 26 -7.83 6.34 10.87
CA ILE A 26 -6.67 6.58 10.04
C ILE A 26 -5.39 6.60 10.88
N GLY A 27 -4.29 6.14 10.30
CA GLY A 27 -3.01 6.11 10.98
C GLY A 27 -2.01 5.19 10.28
N ASN A 28 -0.89 5.00 10.92
CA ASN A 28 0.18 4.14 10.42
C ASN A 28 0.03 2.73 11.01
N PHE A 29 -0.77 1.91 10.40
CA PHE A 29 -1.04 0.54 10.84
C PHE A 29 -1.43 -0.34 9.65
N ALA A 30 -1.33 -1.64 9.85
CA ALA A 30 -1.83 -2.64 8.90
C ALA A 30 -3.23 -3.11 9.30
N VAL A 31 -4.03 -3.51 8.34
CA VAL A 31 -5.38 -4.05 8.54
C VAL A 31 -5.50 -5.34 7.75
N ASP A 32 -5.89 -6.43 8.40
CA ASP A 32 -6.12 -7.70 7.72
C ASP A 32 -7.51 -7.78 7.08
N MET A 33 -7.78 -8.88 6.39
CA MET A 33 -9.06 -9.06 5.70
C MET A 33 -10.26 -9.18 6.65
N SER A 34 -10.01 -9.47 7.93
CA SER A 34 -11.04 -9.50 8.97
C SER A 34 -11.25 -8.16 9.65
N GLY A 35 -10.46 -7.15 9.28
CA GLY A 35 -10.55 -5.82 9.86
C GLY A 35 -9.72 -5.62 11.12
N ASN A 36 -8.87 -6.55 11.50
CA ASN A 36 -8.00 -6.41 12.66
C ASN A 36 -6.83 -5.48 12.36
N ILE A 37 -6.58 -4.55 13.29
CA ILE A 37 -5.49 -3.59 13.20
C ILE A 37 -4.24 -4.19 13.84
N SER A 38 -3.10 -4.06 13.16
CA SER A 38 -1.82 -4.50 13.68
C SER A 38 -0.72 -3.51 13.30
N ARG A 39 0.49 -3.74 13.82
CA ARG A 39 1.65 -2.92 13.45
C ARG A 39 1.95 -3.07 11.96
N GLU A 40 2.40 -1.99 11.33
CA GLU A 40 2.87 -2.05 9.95
C GLU A 40 3.97 -3.10 9.77
N LYS A 41 3.95 -3.76 8.62
CA LYS A 41 4.98 -4.74 8.28
C LYS A 41 6.21 -4.02 7.74
N GLU A 42 7.37 -4.45 8.19
CA GLU A 42 8.64 -3.88 7.72
C GLU A 42 8.98 -4.30 6.29
N ILE A 43 8.55 -5.49 5.90
CA ILE A 43 8.83 -6.06 4.59
C ILE A 43 7.52 -6.54 3.97
N LEU A 44 7.28 -6.12 2.74
CA LEU A 44 6.19 -6.62 1.91
C LEU A 44 6.76 -7.41 0.74
N HIS A 45 6.06 -8.45 0.36
CA HIS A 45 6.38 -9.22 -0.84
C HIS A 45 5.65 -8.64 -2.04
N THR A 46 6.16 -8.91 -3.23
CA THR A 46 5.41 -8.60 -4.45
C THR A 46 4.13 -9.44 -4.47
N GLY A 47 3.08 -8.90 -5.05
CA GLY A 47 1.77 -9.52 -5.09
C GLY A 47 0.70 -8.62 -4.50
N ASP A 48 -0.40 -9.21 -4.13
CA ASP A 48 -1.57 -8.48 -3.64
C ASP A 48 -1.32 -7.88 -2.24
N TRP A 49 -1.36 -6.57 -2.15
CA TRP A 49 -1.16 -5.85 -0.89
C TRP A 49 -2.30 -6.06 0.10
N SER A 50 -3.52 -6.29 -0.39
CA SER A 50 -4.67 -6.49 0.47
C SER A 50 -4.51 -7.70 1.39
N MET A 51 -3.79 -8.72 0.93
CA MET A 51 -3.48 -9.92 1.71
C MET A 51 -2.31 -9.73 2.66
N GLN A 52 -1.64 -8.59 2.60
CA GLN A 52 -0.44 -8.29 3.39
C GLN A 52 -0.67 -7.17 4.41
N GLY A 53 -1.91 -6.89 4.75
CA GLY A 53 -2.26 -5.91 5.76
C GLY A 53 -2.65 -4.53 5.22
N TYR A 54 -2.86 -4.40 3.92
CA TYR A 54 -3.21 -3.13 3.28
C TYR A 54 -4.47 -3.23 2.44
N VAL A 55 -5.50 -3.85 3.00
CA VAL A 55 -6.76 -4.12 2.30
C VAL A 55 -7.48 -2.85 1.82
N ASN A 56 -7.34 -1.75 2.56
CA ASN A 56 -7.99 -0.49 2.25
C ASN A 56 -6.99 0.63 1.89
N TYR A 57 -5.77 0.29 1.53
CA TYR A 57 -4.74 1.27 1.24
C TYR A 57 -4.86 1.80 -0.19
N PRO A 58 -5.21 3.09 -0.38
CA PRO A 58 -5.40 3.67 -1.72
C PRO A 58 -4.14 4.26 -2.33
N GLY A 59 -3.04 4.27 -1.60
CA GLY A 59 -1.79 4.90 -2.02
C GLY A 59 -0.91 4.02 -2.89
N GLY A 60 0.32 4.46 -3.07
CA GLY A 60 1.32 3.71 -3.81
C GLY A 60 2.24 2.90 -2.93
N MET A 61 2.90 1.93 -3.52
CA MET A 61 3.93 1.14 -2.87
C MET A 61 5.25 1.32 -3.59
N ILE A 62 6.33 1.41 -2.83
CA ILE A 62 7.68 1.50 -3.36
C ILE A 62 8.42 0.23 -3.00
N TYR A 63 8.89 -0.49 -4.03
CA TYR A 63 9.74 -1.65 -3.84
C TYR A 63 11.19 -1.27 -4.20
N GLN A 64 12.09 -1.53 -3.28
CA GLN A 64 13.50 -1.24 -3.46
C GLN A 64 14.32 -2.53 -3.51
N TYR A 65 15.16 -2.63 -4.51
CA TYR A 65 16.06 -3.76 -4.69
C TYR A 65 17.47 -3.26 -4.90
N LYS A 66 18.42 -3.93 -4.26
CA LYS A 66 19.84 -3.76 -4.59
C LYS A 66 20.22 -4.81 -5.62
N VAL A 67 20.65 -4.35 -6.77
CA VAL A 67 21.19 -5.24 -7.79
C VAL A 67 22.65 -5.53 -7.42
N PRO A 68 23.07 -6.81 -7.32
CA PRO A 68 24.46 -7.13 -7.05
C PRO A 68 25.37 -6.48 -8.08
N GLN A 69 26.56 -6.07 -7.63
CA GLN A 69 27.54 -5.51 -8.55
C GLN A 69 27.91 -6.55 -9.62
N LEU A 70 27.56 -6.24 -10.84
CA LEU A 70 27.79 -7.13 -11.98
C LEU A 70 29.06 -6.71 -12.72
N ILE A 71 29.70 -7.67 -13.36
CA ILE A 71 30.88 -7.43 -14.19
C ILE A 71 30.47 -6.51 -15.34
N SER A 72 31.27 -5.49 -15.59
CA SER A 72 30.94 -4.27 -16.32
C SER A 72 30.50 -4.38 -17.78
N ASP A 73 30.62 -5.53 -18.41
CA ASP A 73 30.35 -5.69 -19.86
C ASP A 73 29.00 -6.30 -20.16
N LYS A 74 28.17 -6.57 -19.13
CA LYS A 74 26.89 -7.21 -19.35
C LYS A 74 25.74 -6.23 -19.18
N GLN A 75 24.87 -6.20 -20.15
CA GLN A 75 23.62 -5.48 -20.07
C GLN A 75 22.69 -6.17 -19.07
N VAL A 76 22.12 -5.38 -18.16
CA VAL A 76 21.14 -5.88 -17.20
C VAL A 76 19.77 -5.42 -17.62
N LEU A 77 18.83 -6.36 -17.68
CA LEU A 77 17.44 -6.06 -18.05
C LEU A 77 16.54 -6.27 -16.85
N LEU A 78 15.68 -5.32 -16.60
CA LEU A 78 14.59 -5.46 -15.64
C LEU A 78 13.35 -5.94 -16.39
N HIS A 79 12.88 -7.13 -16.04
CA HIS A 79 11.64 -7.66 -16.58
C HIS A 79 10.49 -7.37 -15.62
N LEU A 80 9.48 -6.66 -16.10
CA LEU A 80 8.26 -6.40 -15.36
C LEU A 80 7.25 -7.50 -15.74
N GLY A 81 6.90 -8.32 -14.74
CA GLY A 81 5.86 -9.33 -14.90
C GLY A 81 4.47 -8.71 -14.89
N GLU A 82 3.49 -9.51 -14.54
CA GLU A 82 2.14 -8.99 -14.36
C GLU A 82 2.08 -8.01 -13.17
N TRP A 83 1.42 -6.90 -13.39
CA TRP A 83 1.17 -5.95 -12.34
C TRP A 83 -0.20 -5.32 -12.51
N ARG A 84 -0.76 -4.85 -11.40
CA ARG A 84 -2.04 -4.14 -11.37
C ARG A 84 -1.85 -2.82 -10.67
N GLY A 85 -2.44 -1.79 -11.19
CA GLY A 85 -2.35 -0.46 -10.66
C GLY A 85 -2.56 0.58 -11.73
N THR A 86 -2.72 1.81 -11.33
CA THR A 86 -2.92 2.92 -12.26
C THR A 86 -1.63 3.29 -12.99
N LEU A 87 -0.52 3.27 -12.25
CA LEU A 87 0.77 3.71 -12.75
C LEU A 87 1.88 2.92 -12.09
N LEU A 88 2.80 2.42 -12.89
CA LEU A 88 4.06 1.84 -12.43
C LEU A 88 5.19 2.76 -12.85
N LYS A 89 6.01 3.19 -11.91
CA LYS A 89 7.17 4.04 -12.16
C LYS A 89 8.44 3.31 -11.76
N VAL A 90 9.44 3.32 -12.62
CA VAL A 90 10.73 2.69 -12.38
C VAL A 90 11.80 3.76 -12.21
N ARG A 91 12.59 3.64 -11.14
CA ARG A 91 13.76 4.48 -10.89
C ARG A 91 15.00 3.62 -10.73
N VAL A 92 16.07 4.05 -11.34
CA VAL A 92 17.38 3.39 -11.23
C VAL A 92 18.37 4.41 -10.69
N ASN A 93 18.98 4.12 -9.54
CA ASN A 93 19.89 5.03 -8.85
C ASN A 93 19.31 6.44 -8.66
N GLY A 94 18.04 6.50 -8.28
CA GLY A 94 17.33 7.74 -8.04
C GLY A 94 16.85 8.48 -9.29
N LYS A 95 17.16 7.98 -10.48
CA LYS A 95 16.72 8.57 -11.74
C LYS A 95 15.54 7.82 -12.32
N GLU A 96 14.58 8.54 -12.84
CA GLU A 96 13.43 7.95 -13.49
C GLU A 96 13.84 7.26 -14.78
N ALA A 97 13.58 5.95 -14.87
CA ALA A 97 13.91 5.13 -16.05
C ALA A 97 12.71 4.88 -16.93
N GLY A 98 11.51 5.13 -16.44
CA GLY A 98 10.29 4.96 -17.21
C GLY A 98 9.08 4.81 -16.31
N PHE A 99 7.91 4.86 -16.92
CA PHE A 99 6.65 4.60 -16.24
C PHE A 99 5.68 3.93 -17.21
N HIS A 100 4.78 3.14 -16.65
CA HIS A 100 3.80 2.39 -17.40
C HIS A 100 2.42 2.59 -16.81
N PHE A 101 1.46 2.85 -17.66
CA PHE A 101 0.05 2.92 -17.27
C PHE A 101 -0.61 1.57 -17.48
N GLU A 102 -1.60 1.27 -16.64
CA GLU A 102 -2.39 0.06 -16.80
C GLU A 102 -3.13 0.10 -18.13
N LYS A 103 -3.00 -0.98 -18.89
CA LYS A 103 -3.76 -1.16 -20.12
C LYS A 103 -5.12 -1.76 -19.75
N LYS A 104 -6.14 -1.07 -20.14
CA LYS A 104 -7.50 -1.61 -20.05
C LYS A 104 -7.80 -2.55 -21.21
#